data_6bdb6fbd047e104510790d9fe3876c11
#
_entry.id   6bdb6fbd047e104510790d9fe3876c11
#
_cell.length_a   1.000
_cell.length_b   1.000
_cell.length_c   1.000
_cell.angle_alpha   90.00
_cell.angle_beta   90.00
_cell.angle_gamma   90.00
#
_symmetry.space_group_name_H-M   'P 1'
#
loop_
_entity.id
_entity.type
_entity.pdbx_description
1 polymer ?
#
loop_
_entity_poly.entity_id
_entity_poly.type
_entity_poly.pdbx_seq_one_letter_code
_entity_poly.pdbx_strand_id
1 'polypeptide(L)'
;MYKRKRIVIALGGNALGNTLPEQMQAVKTTAKALCDLIEEGHQVVVVHGNGPQVGMINNAMAALSREDANQPNTPLSVCVAMSQAYIGYDLQNALREELRKRGFMRTPVVTVVTQVRVDENDPAFQNPSKPIGHFMTREQAEHAEKASCSTISTGFGEATTRRYPRPASSFIT
;
A
#
# COMPACT_ATOMS: atom_id res chain seq x y z
N MET A 1 14.92 2.70 35.56
CA MET A 1 15.50 2.89 34.23
C MET A 1 14.69 2.07 33.24
N TYR A 2 13.88 2.70 32.39
CA TYR A 2 13.07 1.97 31.41
C TYR A 2 13.98 1.28 30.40
N LYS A 3 13.78 -0.03 30.20
CA LYS A 3 14.58 -0.81 29.26
C LYS A 3 14.15 -0.43 27.83
N ARG A 4 15.08 0.08 27.02
CA ARG A 4 14.88 0.36 25.59
C ARG A 4 14.35 -0.90 24.88
N LYS A 5 13.23 -0.78 24.17
CA LYS A 5 12.60 -1.88 23.43
C LYS A 5 12.66 -1.60 21.93
N ARG A 6 12.55 -2.63 21.13
CA ARG A 6 12.21 -2.56 19.72
C ARG A 6 10.73 -2.91 19.59
N ILE A 7 9.95 -1.99 19.03
CA ILE A 7 8.49 -2.09 18.98
C ILE A 7 8.09 -2.12 17.51
N VAL A 8 7.33 -3.13 17.11
CA VAL A 8 6.73 -3.22 15.77
C VAL A 8 5.26 -2.83 15.88
N ILE A 9 4.86 -1.86 15.07
CA ILE A 9 3.49 -1.33 15.04
C ILE A 9 2.89 -1.60 13.68
N ALA A 10 1.78 -2.34 13.66
CA ALA A 10 1.03 -2.63 12.45
C ALA A 10 -0.13 -1.62 12.29
N LEU A 11 -0.10 -0.84 11.21
CA LEU A 11 -1.19 0.05 10.83
C LEU A 11 -2.14 -0.70 9.90
N GLY A 12 -3.34 -0.98 10.39
CA GLY A 12 -4.39 -1.62 9.59
C GLY A 12 -4.90 -0.71 8.46
N GLY A 13 -5.66 -1.28 7.50
CA GLY A 13 -6.14 -0.56 6.33
C GLY A 13 -6.94 0.70 6.64
N ASN A 14 -7.72 0.72 7.72
CA ASN A 14 -8.48 1.89 8.15
C ASN A 14 -7.63 2.97 8.82
N ALA A 15 -6.41 2.65 9.23
CA ALA A 15 -5.53 3.60 9.91
C ALA A 15 -4.93 4.66 8.97
N LEU A 16 -5.07 4.47 7.66
CA LEU A 16 -4.47 5.34 6.64
C LEU A 16 -5.50 6.09 5.79
N GLY A 17 -6.81 5.87 6.02
CA GLY A 17 -7.87 6.45 5.20
C GLY A 17 -7.95 5.86 3.78
N ASN A 18 -8.97 6.29 3.03
CA ASN A 18 -9.26 5.82 1.67
C ASN A 18 -8.89 6.84 0.59
N THR A 19 -8.75 8.08 0.96
CA THR A 19 -8.43 9.21 0.08
C THR A 19 -7.14 9.90 0.53
N LEU A 20 -6.50 10.64 -0.36
CA LEU A 20 -5.29 11.40 -0.03
C LEU A 20 -5.49 12.37 1.15
N PRO A 21 -6.55 13.20 1.22
CA PRO A 21 -6.77 14.08 2.36
C PRO A 21 -6.96 13.32 3.69
N GLU A 22 -7.68 12.20 3.67
CA GLU A 22 -7.85 11.34 4.84
C GLU A 22 -6.52 10.74 5.28
N GLN A 23 -5.70 10.27 4.35
CA GLN A 23 -4.37 9.74 4.62
C GLN A 23 -3.46 10.77 5.26
N MET A 24 -3.42 11.99 4.70
CA MET A 24 -2.62 13.09 5.25
C MET A 24 -3.02 13.44 6.69
N GLN A 25 -4.30 13.35 7.02
CA GLN A 25 -4.76 13.56 8.40
C GLN A 25 -4.43 12.37 9.30
N ALA A 26 -4.65 11.16 8.82
CA ALA A 26 -4.40 9.92 9.56
C ALA A 26 -2.92 9.76 9.94
N VAL A 27 -2.00 10.02 9.00
CA VAL A 27 -0.55 9.92 9.27
C VAL A 27 -0.07 10.94 10.30
N LYS A 28 -0.67 12.16 10.35
CA LYS A 28 -0.35 13.15 11.37
C LYS A 28 -0.76 12.69 12.78
N THR A 29 -1.92 12.06 12.89
CA THR A 29 -2.41 11.51 14.15
C THR A 29 -1.53 10.34 14.59
N THR A 30 -1.22 9.43 13.66
CA THR A 30 -0.34 8.28 13.91
C THR A 30 1.07 8.71 14.31
N ALA A 31 1.62 9.75 13.64
CA ALA A 31 2.96 10.26 13.93
C ALA A 31 3.11 10.73 15.38
N LYS A 32 2.08 11.33 15.97
CA LYS A 32 2.13 11.76 17.37
C LYS A 32 2.33 10.56 18.31
N ALA A 33 1.51 9.51 18.14
CA ALA A 33 1.60 8.31 18.98
C ALA A 33 2.94 7.57 18.78
N LEU A 34 3.46 7.53 17.55
CA LEU A 34 4.77 6.93 17.27
C LEU A 34 5.91 7.74 17.91
N CYS A 35 5.81 9.07 17.87
CA CYS A 35 6.80 9.95 18.48
C CYS A 35 6.80 9.85 20.01
N ASP A 36 5.67 9.56 20.66
CA ASP A 36 5.62 9.29 22.11
C ASP A 36 6.54 8.13 22.49
N LEU A 37 6.49 7.03 21.72
CA LEU A 37 7.34 5.86 21.93
C LEU A 37 8.83 6.15 21.64
N ILE A 38 9.11 6.97 20.65
CA ILE A 38 10.49 7.37 20.33
C ILE A 38 11.06 8.27 21.43
N GLU A 39 10.26 9.18 21.96
CA GLU A 39 10.62 10.06 23.08
C GLU A 39 10.90 9.28 24.36
N GLU A 40 10.19 8.18 24.59
CA GLU A 40 10.48 7.20 25.66
C GLU A 40 11.78 6.40 25.42
N GLY A 41 12.46 6.62 24.31
CA GLY A 41 13.73 5.98 23.95
C GLY A 41 13.59 4.64 23.25
N HIS A 42 12.41 4.27 22.77
CA HIS A 42 12.19 3.03 22.05
C HIS A 42 12.62 3.13 20.57
N GLN A 43 12.94 1.98 19.99
CA GLN A 43 13.13 1.82 18.53
C GLN A 43 11.80 1.38 17.93
N VAL A 44 11.30 2.11 16.95
CA VAL A 44 9.99 1.85 16.35
C VAL A 44 10.17 1.37 14.92
N VAL A 45 9.48 0.28 14.59
CA VAL A 45 9.31 -0.24 13.22
C VAL A 45 7.82 -0.18 12.91
N VAL A 46 7.47 0.46 11.80
CA VAL A 46 6.08 0.60 11.37
C VAL A 46 5.86 -0.29 10.16
N VAL A 47 4.82 -1.11 10.20
CA VAL A 47 4.33 -1.89 9.06
C VAL A 47 2.90 -1.45 8.74
N HIS A 48 2.52 -1.43 7.48
CA HIS A 48 1.19 -0.95 7.09
C HIS A 48 0.57 -1.76 5.95
N GLY A 49 -0.76 -1.71 5.85
CA GLY A 49 -1.49 -2.16 4.68
C GLY A 49 -1.51 -1.09 3.59
N ASN A 50 -2.01 -1.43 2.41
CA ASN A 50 -2.03 -0.56 1.23
C ASN A 50 -3.27 -0.72 0.34
N GLY A 51 -4.31 -1.42 0.79
CA GLY A 51 -5.45 -1.81 -0.05
C GLY A 51 -6.06 -0.68 -0.88
N PRO A 52 -6.54 0.42 -0.27
CA PRO A 52 -7.10 1.55 -1.03
C PRO A 52 -6.07 2.19 -1.97
N GLN A 53 -4.85 2.38 -1.52
CA GLN A 53 -3.79 3.08 -2.26
C GLN A 53 -3.33 2.28 -3.49
N VAL A 54 -3.11 0.97 -3.35
CA VAL A 54 -2.74 0.13 -4.50
C VAL A 54 -3.88 0.02 -5.50
N GLY A 55 -5.13 -0.01 -5.04
CA GLY A 55 -6.29 -0.02 -5.92
C GLY A 55 -6.39 1.26 -6.75
N MET A 56 -6.20 2.42 -6.12
CA MET A 56 -6.17 3.71 -6.79
C MET A 56 -5.06 3.76 -7.86
N ILE A 57 -3.84 3.38 -7.50
CA ILE A 57 -2.69 3.38 -8.41
C ILE A 57 -2.94 2.43 -9.58
N ASN A 58 -3.38 1.20 -9.31
CA ASN A 58 -3.66 0.22 -10.34
C ASN A 58 -4.71 0.72 -11.33
N ASN A 59 -5.79 1.34 -10.85
CA ASN A 59 -6.84 1.90 -11.70
C ASN A 59 -6.31 3.07 -12.55
N ALA A 60 -5.47 3.94 -11.98
CA ALA A 60 -4.85 5.05 -12.70
C ALA A 60 -3.92 4.56 -13.81
N MET A 61 -3.08 3.56 -13.52
CA MET A 61 -2.16 2.97 -14.50
C MET A 61 -2.92 2.22 -15.59
N ALA A 62 -3.99 1.52 -15.25
CA ALA A 62 -4.85 0.87 -16.25
C ALA A 62 -5.60 1.88 -17.12
N ALA A 63 -6.02 3.03 -16.60
CA ALA A 63 -6.62 4.10 -17.38
C ALA A 63 -5.61 4.70 -18.37
N LEU A 64 -4.40 5.01 -17.91
CA LEU A 64 -3.33 5.52 -18.75
C LEU A 64 -3.01 4.57 -19.91
N SER A 65 -2.91 3.28 -19.64
CA SER A 65 -2.64 2.25 -20.66
C SER A 65 -3.77 2.12 -21.70
N ARG A 66 -5.00 2.48 -21.35
CA ARG A 66 -6.12 2.51 -22.32
C ARG A 66 -6.10 3.76 -23.21
N GLU A 67 -5.62 4.87 -22.70
CA GLU A 67 -5.58 6.15 -23.42
C GLU A 67 -4.33 6.28 -24.29
N ASP A 68 -3.22 5.68 -23.90
CA ASP A 68 -1.95 5.73 -24.63
C ASP A 68 -1.43 4.31 -24.92
N ALA A 69 -1.55 3.90 -26.18
CA ALA A 69 -1.08 2.59 -26.67
C ALA A 69 0.43 2.36 -26.48
N ASN A 70 1.23 3.42 -26.28
CA ASN A 70 2.66 3.30 -25.99
C ASN A 70 2.95 3.00 -24.51
N GLN A 71 1.95 3.07 -23.64
CA GLN A 71 2.07 2.78 -22.21
C GLN A 71 1.53 1.38 -21.92
N PRO A 72 2.41 0.38 -21.73
CA PRO A 72 1.97 -0.97 -21.37
C PRO A 72 1.33 -0.99 -19.98
N ASN A 73 0.47 -1.97 -19.75
CA ASN A 73 -0.11 -2.19 -18.42
C ASN A 73 0.98 -2.38 -17.36
N THR A 74 0.88 -1.62 -16.30
CA THR A 74 1.80 -1.71 -15.17
C THR A 74 1.47 -2.95 -14.33
N PRO A 75 2.44 -3.85 -14.09
CA PRO A 75 2.22 -5.02 -13.25
C PRO A 75 1.76 -4.62 -11.83
N LEU A 76 0.86 -5.40 -11.24
CA LEU A 76 0.36 -5.12 -9.90
C LEU A 76 1.47 -5.06 -8.85
N SER A 77 2.53 -5.86 -8.98
CA SER A 77 3.70 -5.81 -8.09
C SER A 77 4.38 -4.44 -8.09
N VAL A 78 4.42 -3.77 -9.25
CA VAL A 78 4.94 -2.40 -9.36
C VAL A 78 3.99 -1.40 -8.71
N CYS A 79 2.66 -1.54 -8.90
CA CYS A 79 1.68 -0.72 -8.21
C CYS A 79 1.75 -0.89 -6.69
N VAL A 80 2.03 -2.11 -6.21
CA VAL A 80 2.28 -2.37 -4.79
C VAL A 80 3.53 -1.62 -4.32
N ALA A 81 4.64 -1.69 -5.04
CA ALA A 81 5.86 -0.95 -4.71
C ALA A 81 5.62 0.57 -4.68
N MET A 82 4.89 1.10 -5.67
CA MET A 82 4.48 2.51 -5.69
C MET A 82 3.65 2.88 -4.46
N SER A 83 2.71 2.01 -4.04
CA SER A 83 1.89 2.25 -2.87
C SER A 83 2.69 2.22 -1.56
N GLN A 84 3.70 1.35 -1.47
CA GLN A 84 4.62 1.32 -0.33
C GLN A 84 5.38 2.64 -0.20
N ALA A 85 5.95 3.11 -1.32
CA ALA A 85 6.69 4.37 -1.34
C ALA A 85 5.77 5.57 -1.04
N TYR A 86 4.58 5.60 -1.61
CA TYR A 86 3.60 6.66 -1.39
C TYR A 86 3.19 6.79 0.07
N ILE A 87 2.77 5.69 0.69
CA ILE A 87 2.38 5.68 2.11
C ILE A 87 3.58 5.97 3.00
N GLY A 88 4.72 5.33 2.71
CA GLY A 88 5.96 5.54 3.45
C GLY A 88 6.44 6.98 3.40
N TYR A 89 6.31 7.66 2.26
CA TYR A 89 6.63 9.09 2.11
C TYR A 89 5.78 9.96 3.03
N ASP A 90 4.47 9.75 3.07
CA ASP A 90 3.57 10.52 3.90
C ASP A 90 3.82 10.29 5.40
N LEU A 91 4.01 9.02 5.80
CA LEU A 91 4.38 8.67 7.18
C LEU A 91 5.73 9.28 7.57
N GLN A 92 6.73 9.20 6.70
CA GLN A 92 8.06 9.76 6.94
C GLN A 92 8.00 11.28 7.13
N ASN A 93 7.25 11.98 6.30
CA ASN A 93 7.08 13.42 6.41
C ASN A 93 6.39 13.81 7.72
N ALA A 94 5.27 13.13 8.06
CA ALA A 94 4.55 13.40 9.30
C ALA A 94 5.40 13.11 10.55
N LEU A 95 6.13 11.99 10.56
CA LEU A 95 7.03 11.63 11.65
C LEU A 95 8.17 12.65 11.79
N ARG A 96 8.82 13.03 10.70
CA ARG A 96 9.92 14.02 10.74
C ARG A 96 9.43 15.37 11.21
N GLU A 97 8.26 15.82 10.79
CA GLU A 97 7.65 17.05 11.25
C GLU A 97 7.39 17.02 12.76
N GLU A 98 6.79 15.95 13.26
CA GLU A 98 6.46 15.78 14.68
C GLU A 98 7.72 15.66 15.54
N LEU A 99 8.70 14.86 15.11
CA LEU A 99 9.99 14.73 15.79
C LEU A 99 10.72 16.08 15.90
N ARG A 100 10.70 16.89 14.85
CA ARG A 100 11.30 18.23 14.88
C ARG A 100 10.61 19.14 15.88
N LYS A 101 9.29 19.12 15.95
CA LYS A 101 8.51 19.89 16.94
C LYS A 101 8.88 19.53 18.39
N ARG A 102 9.26 18.27 18.61
CA ARG A 102 9.69 17.75 19.91
C ARG A 102 11.21 17.89 20.17
N GLY A 103 11.95 18.50 19.24
CA GLY A 103 13.39 18.72 19.41
C GLY A 103 14.29 17.54 18.95
N PHE A 104 13.72 16.47 18.39
CA PHE A 104 14.46 15.32 17.88
C PHE A 104 14.98 15.55 16.45
N MET A 105 15.90 16.49 16.29
CA MET A 105 16.39 16.95 14.98
C MET A 105 17.20 15.90 14.21
N ARG A 106 17.81 14.94 14.91
CA ARG A 106 18.75 13.95 14.34
C ARG A 106 18.22 12.53 14.26
N THR A 107 16.98 12.29 14.66
CA THR A 107 16.39 10.96 14.58
C THR A 107 16.12 10.62 13.12
N PRO A 108 16.77 9.58 12.55
CA PRO A 108 16.53 9.18 11.18
C PRO A 108 15.15 8.51 11.07
N VAL A 109 14.45 8.82 9.98
CA VAL A 109 13.23 8.12 9.56
C VAL A 109 13.44 7.67 8.14
N VAL A 110 13.27 6.39 7.88
CA VAL A 110 13.49 5.79 6.56
C VAL A 110 12.29 4.97 6.14
N THR A 111 12.02 4.94 4.85
CA THR A 111 11.03 4.07 4.21
C THR A 111 11.77 2.98 3.45
N VAL A 112 11.35 1.74 3.65
CA VAL A 112 11.93 0.59 2.97
C VAL A 112 10.84 -0.05 2.09
N VAL A 113 11.14 -0.17 0.79
CA VAL A 113 10.31 -0.94 -0.14
C VAL A 113 10.75 -2.39 -0.08
N THR A 114 9.81 -3.29 0.18
CA THR A 114 10.07 -4.72 0.35
C THR A 114 9.48 -5.55 -0.77
N GLN A 115 10.14 -6.65 -1.10
CA GLN A 115 9.62 -7.68 -1.99
C GLN A 115 9.43 -8.97 -1.21
N VAL A 116 8.33 -9.69 -1.49
CA VAL A 116 8.03 -10.99 -0.88
C VAL A 116 8.04 -12.04 -1.97
N ARG A 117 8.89 -13.04 -1.80
CA ARG A 117 8.86 -14.22 -2.65
C ARG A 117 7.63 -15.06 -2.32
N VAL A 118 6.88 -15.46 -3.33
CA VAL A 118 5.72 -16.34 -3.22
C VAL A 118 5.98 -17.64 -3.99
N ASP A 119 5.33 -18.74 -3.58
CA ASP A 119 5.34 -19.98 -4.31
C ASP A 119 4.37 -19.86 -5.50
N GLU A 120 4.83 -20.17 -6.70
CA GLU A 120 4.01 -20.14 -7.91
C GLU A 120 2.86 -21.16 -7.88
N ASN A 121 2.98 -22.21 -7.08
CA ASN A 121 1.97 -23.24 -6.90
C ASN A 121 1.06 -22.97 -5.70
N ASP A 122 1.13 -21.80 -5.05
CA ASP A 122 0.27 -21.47 -3.92
C ASP A 122 -1.21 -21.58 -4.33
N PRO A 123 -2.03 -22.38 -3.62
CA PRO A 123 -3.45 -22.53 -3.93
C PRO A 123 -4.24 -21.22 -3.94
N ALA A 124 -3.72 -20.19 -3.27
CA ALA A 124 -4.32 -18.86 -3.27
C ALA A 124 -4.34 -18.19 -4.66
N PHE A 125 -3.50 -18.63 -5.61
CA PHE A 125 -3.58 -18.16 -7.00
C PHE A 125 -4.83 -18.69 -7.72
N GLN A 126 -5.32 -19.86 -7.33
CA GLN A 126 -6.49 -20.48 -7.93
C GLN A 126 -7.78 -20.09 -7.20
N ASN A 127 -7.68 -19.77 -5.91
CA ASN A 127 -8.80 -19.31 -5.10
C ASN A 127 -8.46 -18.01 -4.35
N PRO A 128 -8.33 -16.89 -5.05
CA PRO A 128 -7.96 -15.61 -4.46
C PRO A 128 -9.08 -15.08 -3.54
N SER A 129 -8.71 -14.68 -2.32
CA SER A 129 -9.66 -14.33 -1.26
C SER A 129 -9.75 -12.83 -0.94
N LYS A 130 -8.80 -12.01 -1.42
CA LYS A 130 -8.75 -10.59 -1.06
C LYS A 130 -9.05 -9.71 -2.28
N PRO A 131 -10.14 -8.92 -2.26
CA PRO A 131 -10.41 -7.94 -3.32
C PRO A 131 -9.39 -6.80 -3.26
N ILE A 132 -9.03 -6.27 -4.43
CA ILE A 132 -8.18 -5.09 -4.59
C ILE A 132 -8.96 -4.05 -5.40
N GLY A 133 -8.93 -2.79 -4.94
CA GLY A 133 -9.63 -1.69 -5.58
C GLY A 133 -11.03 -1.43 -5.01
N HIS A 134 -11.84 -0.70 -5.76
CA HIS A 134 -13.19 -0.34 -5.36
C HIS A 134 -14.16 -1.51 -5.55
N PHE A 135 -15.16 -1.58 -4.67
CA PHE A 135 -16.32 -2.39 -4.94
C PHE A 135 -17.07 -1.78 -6.15
N MET A 136 -17.35 -2.61 -7.13
CA MET A 136 -18.07 -2.23 -8.34
C MET A 136 -19.50 -2.79 -8.28
N THR A 137 -20.44 -2.08 -8.89
CA THR A 137 -21.73 -2.67 -9.20
C THR A 137 -21.53 -3.75 -10.26
N ARG A 138 -22.50 -4.66 -10.39
CA ARG A 138 -22.45 -5.71 -11.41
C ARG A 138 -22.31 -5.12 -12.82
N GLU A 139 -23.04 -4.05 -13.11
CA GLU A 139 -22.98 -3.36 -14.41
C GLU A 139 -21.60 -2.75 -14.69
N GLN A 140 -20.97 -2.14 -13.67
CA GLN A 140 -19.62 -1.62 -13.76
C GLN A 140 -18.59 -2.73 -13.98
N ALA A 141 -18.74 -3.86 -13.30
CA ALA A 141 -17.86 -5.00 -13.45
C ALA A 141 -17.96 -5.62 -14.87
N GLU A 142 -19.18 -5.81 -15.38
CA GLU A 142 -19.44 -6.32 -16.73
C GLU A 142 -18.90 -5.37 -17.82
N HIS A 143 -19.01 -4.06 -17.60
CA HIS A 143 -18.42 -3.07 -18.52
C HIS A 143 -16.89 -3.10 -18.50
N ALA A 144 -16.30 -3.19 -17.32
CA ALA A 144 -14.86 -3.30 -17.16
C ALA A 144 -14.31 -4.61 -17.75
N GLU A 145 -15.02 -5.71 -17.61
CA GLU A 145 -14.68 -7.01 -18.19
C GLU A 145 -14.67 -6.96 -19.73
N LYS A 146 -15.70 -6.38 -20.34
CA LYS A 146 -15.78 -6.18 -21.78
C LYS A 146 -14.64 -5.29 -22.32
N ALA A 147 -14.34 -4.22 -21.60
CA ALA A 147 -13.22 -3.32 -21.96
C ALA A 147 -11.85 -4.00 -21.81
N SER A 148 -11.69 -4.91 -20.88
CA SER A 148 -10.45 -5.67 -20.67
C SER A 148 -10.27 -6.79 -21.70
N CYS A 149 -11.35 -7.43 -22.14
CA CYS A 149 -11.31 -8.54 -23.11
C CYS A 149 -10.84 -8.09 -24.50
N SER A 150 -10.99 -6.83 -24.85
CA SER A 150 -10.51 -6.29 -26.13
C SER A 150 -9.00 -6.00 -26.18
N THR A 151 -8.29 -6.07 -25.05
CA THR A 151 -6.87 -5.67 -24.96
C THR A 151 -5.95 -6.76 -24.40
N ILE A 152 -6.47 -7.92 -23.98
CA ILE A 152 -5.67 -8.97 -23.34
C ILE A 152 -5.48 -10.16 -24.28
N SER A 153 -4.59 -10.01 -25.23
CA SER A 153 -4.03 -11.17 -25.94
C SER A 153 -2.58 -11.48 -25.56
N THR A 154 -2.05 -10.98 -24.47
CA THR A 154 -0.71 -11.37 -24.00
C THR A 154 -0.62 -11.38 -22.47
N GLY A 155 -0.75 -12.56 -21.88
CA GLY A 155 0.04 -12.94 -20.70
C GLY A 155 -0.53 -12.67 -19.31
N PHE A 156 -1.65 -11.98 -19.13
CA PHE A 156 -2.33 -11.85 -17.85
C PHE A 156 -3.84 -11.99 -18.04
N GLY A 157 -4.28 -13.22 -18.17
CA GLY A 157 -5.68 -13.54 -18.30
C GLY A 157 -6.48 -13.14 -17.05
N GLU A 158 -7.70 -12.68 -17.29
CA GLU A 158 -8.85 -12.60 -16.35
C GLU A 158 -8.63 -11.84 -15.05
N ALA A 159 -8.67 -10.53 -15.07
CA ALA A 159 -8.46 -9.72 -13.88
C ALA A 159 -9.56 -8.71 -13.56
N THR A 160 -10.82 -9.01 -13.79
CA THR A 160 -11.91 -8.13 -13.33
C THR A 160 -12.55 -8.55 -12.03
N THR A 161 -12.30 -9.77 -11.58
CA THR A 161 -12.67 -10.25 -10.24
C THR A 161 -11.54 -11.00 -9.55
N ARG A 162 -10.30 -10.83 -9.99
CA ARG A 162 -9.18 -11.54 -9.37
C ARG A 162 -8.95 -11.02 -7.97
N ARG A 163 -9.40 -11.83 -7.06
CA ARG A 163 -8.87 -11.88 -5.72
C ARG A 163 -7.43 -12.34 -5.85
N TYR A 164 -6.48 -11.49 -5.56
CA TYR A 164 -5.09 -11.90 -5.50
C TYR A 164 -4.87 -12.70 -4.23
N PRO A 165 -4.04 -13.76 -4.26
CA PRO A 165 -3.62 -14.43 -3.05
C PRO A 165 -3.04 -13.34 -2.14
N ARG A 166 -3.31 -13.44 -0.85
CA ARG A 166 -2.68 -12.53 0.11
C ARG A 166 -1.19 -12.59 -0.16
N PRO A 167 -0.51 -11.52 -0.58
CA PRO A 167 0.90 -11.46 -0.29
C PRO A 167 0.98 -11.61 1.22
N ALA A 168 1.75 -12.56 1.70
CA ALA A 168 2.10 -12.63 3.09
C ALA A 168 2.42 -11.18 3.48
N SER A 169 1.66 -10.64 4.43
CA SER A 169 1.61 -9.23 4.82
C SER A 169 2.87 -8.48 4.41
N SER A 170 2.72 -7.50 3.51
CA SER A 170 3.84 -6.66 3.10
C SER A 170 4.37 -5.97 4.35
N PHE A 171 5.42 -6.54 4.92
CA PHE A 171 6.13 -5.93 6.03
C PHE A 171 6.96 -4.79 5.45
N ILE A 172 6.72 -3.60 5.92
CA ILE A 172 7.57 -2.45 5.66
C ILE A 172 8.27 -2.15 6.98
N THR A 173 9.55 -2.24 6.95
CA THR A 173 10.44 -1.76 8.02
C THR A 173 10.82 -0.33 7.78
#